data_5fc511331884f28ef2cbd009e7ed0849
#
_entry.id   5fc511331884f28ef2cbd009e7ed0849
#
_cell.length_a   1.000
_cell.length_b   1.000
_cell.length_c   1.000
_cell.angle_alpha   90.00
_cell.angle_beta   90.00
_cell.angle_gamma   90.00
#
_symmetry.space_group_name_H-M   'P 1'
#
loop_
_entity.id
_entity.type
_entity.pdbx_description
1 polymer ?
#
loop_
_entity_poly.entity_id
_entity_poly.type
_entity_poly.pdbx_seq_one_letter_code
_entity_poly.pdbx_strand_id
1 'polypeptide(L)'
;MISGGGHTIFQYVGVIHYCLKNNIIDKEKIKSIYSTSAGSIIAILLSLITDWDICSKYFIERPWINLFNIEPLDSLYSLYKNKGIFDITQFTSIFKPFFNSQNINIDITLSDFYSLTNIEIYFYSLEIQTFEIKEISYKSSPDMKLIDASYISSALPILFSPYYKENLCYIDGGIFKNYPIYDCLNRVDDKSTVLGIRKIMSDEIKNNNNSDCNAFEYIFHIIYQLIKKIK
;
A
#
# COMPACT_ATOMS: atom_id res chain seq x y z
N MET A 1 -1.17 9.90 -8.12
CA MET A 1 -0.20 9.04 -7.44
C MET A 1 -0.39 9.08 -5.94
N ILE A 2 -0.05 8.00 -5.23
CA ILE A 2 -0.39 7.83 -3.81
C ILE A 2 0.81 7.26 -3.07
N SER A 3 1.30 7.98 -2.06
CA SER A 3 2.45 7.54 -1.26
C SER A 3 2.10 6.40 -0.29
N GLY A 4 3.13 5.72 0.19
CA GLY A 4 3.01 4.91 1.40
C GLY A 4 2.71 5.77 2.62
N GLY A 5 2.04 5.18 3.61
CA GLY A 5 1.59 5.91 4.79
C GLY A 5 1.24 5.03 6.00
N GLY A 6 1.26 3.71 5.85
CA GLY A 6 0.87 2.79 6.91
C GLY A 6 -0.54 3.07 7.42
N HIS A 7 -0.70 3.28 8.73
CA HIS A 7 -2.00 3.57 9.35
C HIS A 7 -2.71 4.82 8.81
N THR A 8 -2.02 5.72 8.10
CA THR A 8 -2.67 6.88 7.47
C THR A 8 -3.56 6.52 6.28
N ILE A 9 -3.71 5.23 5.97
CA ILE A 9 -4.67 4.74 4.97
C ILE A 9 -6.09 5.27 5.22
N PHE A 10 -6.52 5.40 6.47
CA PHE A 10 -7.82 5.97 6.84
C PHE A 10 -7.96 7.43 6.40
N GLN A 11 -6.88 8.20 6.52
CA GLN A 11 -6.83 9.58 6.02
C GLN A 11 -6.88 9.63 4.49
N TYR A 12 -6.21 8.68 3.81
CA TYR A 12 -6.25 8.59 2.35
C TYR A 12 -7.66 8.28 1.84
N VAL A 13 -8.39 7.38 2.50
CA VAL A 13 -9.80 7.12 2.18
C VAL A 13 -10.61 8.41 2.26
N GLY A 14 -10.47 9.18 3.34
CA GLY A 14 -11.16 10.45 3.52
C GLY A 14 -10.78 11.50 2.47
N VAL A 15 -9.49 11.62 2.13
CA VAL A 15 -9.00 12.55 1.09
C VAL A 15 -9.56 12.18 -0.28
N ILE A 16 -9.52 10.90 -0.66
CA ILE A 16 -10.07 10.45 -1.96
C ILE A 16 -11.57 10.69 -2.01
N HIS A 17 -12.29 10.34 -0.94
CA HIS A 17 -13.73 10.59 -0.85
C HIS A 17 -14.06 12.09 -1.04
N TYR A 18 -13.34 12.96 -0.34
CA TYR A 18 -13.50 14.41 -0.48
C TYR A 18 -13.21 14.87 -1.92
N CYS A 19 -12.13 14.39 -2.52
CA CYS A 19 -11.74 14.77 -3.88
C CYS A 19 -12.76 14.32 -4.94
N LEU A 20 -13.30 13.12 -4.79
CA LEU A 20 -14.37 12.61 -5.67
C LEU A 20 -15.66 13.41 -5.53
N LYS A 21 -16.09 13.66 -4.28
CA LYS A 21 -17.32 14.40 -3.97
C LYS A 21 -17.30 15.85 -4.45
N ASN A 22 -16.11 16.47 -4.49
CA ASN A 22 -15.93 17.84 -4.94
C ASN A 22 -15.41 17.96 -6.38
N ASN A 23 -15.47 16.88 -7.16
CA ASN A 23 -15.03 16.81 -8.55
C ASN A 23 -13.56 17.26 -8.78
N ILE A 24 -12.70 17.11 -7.77
CA ILE A 24 -11.25 17.31 -7.87
C ILE A 24 -10.62 16.12 -8.61
N ILE A 25 -11.16 14.92 -8.39
CA ILE A 25 -10.84 13.71 -9.12
C ILE A 25 -12.06 13.32 -9.95
N ASP A 26 -11.85 13.13 -11.23
CA ASP A 26 -12.80 12.47 -12.14
C ASP A 26 -12.29 11.03 -12.35
N LYS A 27 -12.98 10.06 -11.77
CA LYS A 27 -12.56 8.66 -11.79
C LYS A 27 -12.45 8.13 -13.24
N GLU A 28 -13.35 8.53 -14.10
CA GLU A 28 -13.39 8.07 -15.50
C GLU A 28 -12.19 8.58 -16.33
N LYS A 29 -11.50 9.60 -15.83
CA LYS A 29 -10.31 10.15 -16.47
C LYS A 29 -8.99 9.60 -15.94
N ILE A 30 -9.04 8.76 -14.90
CA ILE A 30 -7.83 8.14 -14.34
C ILE A 30 -7.30 7.12 -15.36
N LYS A 31 -6.09 7.34 -15.88
CA LYS A 31 -5.40 6.41 -16.77
C LYS A 31 -4.37 5.54 -16.07
N SER A 32 -3.69 6.12 -15.08
CA SER A 32 -2.65 5.40 -14.35
C SER A 32 -2.55 5.84 -12.90
N ILE A 33 -2.17 4.90 -12.01
CA ILE A 33 -1.94 5.16 -10.59
C ILE A 33 -0.58 4.59 -10.20
N TYR A 34 0.29 5.45 -9.68
CA TYR A 34 1.60 5.09 -9.13
C TYR A 34 1.48 5.06 -7.62
N SER A 35 1.79 3.93 -7.00
CA SER A 35 1.46 3.71 -5.59
C SER A 35 2.47 2.84 -4.86
N THR A 36 2.65 3.12 -3.57
CA THR A 36 3.54 2.35 -2.69
C THR A 36 2.83 2.06 -1.37
N SER A 37 3.04 0.86 -0.81
CA SER A 37 2.56 0.48 0.53
C SER A 37 1.05 0.73 0.71
N ALA A 38 0.62 1.42 1.76
CA ALA A 38 -0.79 1.78 1.97
C ALA A 38 -1.45 2.45 0.75
N GLY A 39 -0.65 3.18 -0.05
CA GLY A 39 -1.11 3.76 -1.32
C GLY A 39 -1.53 2.70 -2.34
N SER A 40 -0.94 1.50 -2.31
CA SER A 40 -1.30 0.41 -3.21
C SER A 40 -2.70 -0.14 -2.93
N ILE A 41 -3.07 -0.18 -1.66
CA ILE A 41 -4.44 -0.56 -1.25
C ILE A 41 -5.44 0.45 -1.79
N ILE A 42 -5.16 1.74 -1.59
CA ILE A 42 -6.01 2.83 -2.10
C ILE A 42 -6.09 2.82 -3.63
N ALA A 43 -4.99 2.51 -4.32
CA ALA A 43 -4.98 2.42 -5.79
C ALA A 43 -5.97 1.36 -6.31
N ILE A 44 -5.99 0.18 -5.70
CA ILE A 44 -6.95 -0.89 -6.03
C ILE A 44 -8.37 -0.44 -5.74
N LEU A 45 -8.63 0.10 -4.55
CA LEU A 45 -9.95 0.55 -4.14
C LEU A 45 -10.47 1.68 -5.05
N LEU A 46 -9.62 2.64 -5.40
CA LEU A 46 -9.98 3.74 -6.29
C LEU A 46 -10.32 3.25 -7.70
N SER A 47 -9.62 2.24 -8.19
CA SER A 47 -9.90 1.64 -9.50
C SER A 47 -11.17 0.80 -9.50
N LEU A 48 -11.51 0.17 -8.38
CA LEU A 48 -12.60 -0.80 -8.29
C LEU A 48 -13.92 -0.16 -7.84
N ILE A 49 -13.90 0.65 -6.79
CA ILE A 49 -15.12 1.09 -6.09
C ILE A 49 -15.74 2.29 -6.77
N THR A 50 -17.03 2.21 -7.06
CA THR A 50 -17.84 3.31 -7.60
C THR A 50 -18.44 4.18 -6.49
N ASP A 51 -18.94 3.56 -5.42
CA ASP A 51 -19.57 4.24 -4.30
C ASP A 51 -18.57 4.41 -3.13
N TRP A 52 -18.02 5.60 -3.03
CA TRP A 52 -17.05 5.94 -1.98
C TRP A 52 -17.67 6.29 -0.63
N ASP A 53 -18.99 6.54 -0.56
CA ASP A 53 -19.70 6.66 0.73
C ASP A 53 -19.70 5.29 1.43
N ILE A 54 -19.98 4.21 0.69
CA ILE A 54 -19.92 2.83 1.21
C ILE A 54 -18.48 2.47 1.60
N CYS A 55 -17.50 2.81 0.78
CA CYS A 55 -16.09 2.56 1.09
C CYS A 55 -15.66 3.25 2.40
N SER A 56 -15.96 4.53 2.52
CA SER A 56 -15.60 5.31 3.72
C SER A 56 -16.28 4.76 4.96
N LYS A 57 -17.57 4.44 4.86
CA LYS A 57 -18.34 3.83 5.95
C LYS A 57 -17.71 2.49 6.39
N TYR A 58 -17.35 1.64 5.44
CA TYR A 58 -16.67 0.38 5.73
C TYR A 58 -15.36 0.60 6.50
N PHE A 59 -14.52 1.56 6.07
CA PHE A 59 -13.26 1.84 6.77
C PHE A 59 -13.47 2.41 8.19
N ILE A 60 -14.54 3.15 8.42
CA ILE A 60 -14.86 3.74 9.73
C ILE A 60 -15.48 2.69 10.68
N GLU A 61 -16.41 1.88 10.20
CA GLU A 61 -17.26 1.02 11.04
C GLU A 61 -16.68 -0.39 11.26
N ARG A 62 -15.76 -0.85 10.39
CA ARG A 62 -15.19 -2.18 10.53
C ARG A 62 -14.38 -2.30 11.82
N PRO A 63 -14.59 -3.35 12.62
CA PRO A 63 -13.78 -3.63 13.81
C PRO A 63 -12.40 -4.20 13.40
N TRP A 64 -11.49 -3.32 13.00
CA TRP A 64 -10.15 -3.68 12.50
C TRP A 64 -9.33 -4.50 13.49
N ILE A 65 -9.58 -4.33 14.80
CA ILE A 65 -8.95 -5.10 15.86
C ILE A 65 -9.16 -6.61 15.67
N ASN A 66 -10.32 -7.04 15.14
CA ASN A 66 -10.61 -8.45 14.91
C ASN A 66 -9.80 -9.03 13.73
N LEU A 67 -9.36 -8.17 12.81
CA LEU A 67 -8.54 -8.58 11.67
C LEU A 67 -7.05 -8.55 11.99
N PHE A 68 -6.63 -7.53 12.75
CA PHE A 68 -5.24 -7.28 13.13
C PHE A 68 -5.05 -7.47 14.64
N ASN A 69 -5.59 -8.58 15.18
CA ASN A 69 -5.41 -8.92 16.57
C ASN A 69 -3.95 -9.30 16.82
N ILE A 70 -3.35 -8.71 17.86
CA ILE A 70 -1.97 -8.97 18.27
C ILE A 70 -2.00 -9.71 19.62
N GLU A 71 -2.02 -11.03 19.55
CA GLU A 71 -1.78 -11.87 20.72
C GLU A 71 -0.26 -11.98 20.92
N PRO A 72 0.28 -11.58 22.08
CA PRO A 72 1.73 -11.42 22.26
C PRO A 72 2.55 -12.68 21.93
N LEU A 73 2.14 -13.84 22.39
CA LEU A 73 2.86 -15.10 22.17
C LEU A 73 2.80 -15.55 20.71
N ASP A 74 1.63 -15.49 20.09
CA ASP A 74 1.44 -15.85 18.69
C ASP A 74 2.18 -14.90 17.77
N SER A 75 2.19 -13.61 18.11
CA SER A 75 2.92 -12.59 17.37
C SER A 75 4.43 -12.79 17.43
N LEU A 76 4.97 -13.13 18.59
CA LEU A 76 6.40 -13.46 18.73
C LEU A 76 6.77 -14.73 17.95
N TYR A 77 5.93 -15.75 18.00
CA TYR A 77 6.14 -16.98 17.23
C TYR A 77 6.08 -16.70 15.71
N SER A 78 5.09 -15.94 15.25
CA SER A 78 4.95 -15.55 13.84
C SER A 78 6.15 -14.71 13.39
N LEU A 79 6.58 -13.75 14.19
CA LEU A 79 7.75 -12.92 13.90
C LEU A 79 9.02 -13.76 13.76
N TYR A 80 9.24 -14.73 14.65
CA TYR A 80 10.40 -15.62 14.59
C TYR A 80 10.37 -16.54 13.38
N LYS A 81 9.21 -17.16 13.10
CA LYS A 81 9.05 -18.15 12.03
C LYS A 81 8.85 -17.51 10.66
N ASN A 82 7.97 -16.54 10.57
CA ASN A 82 7.48 -15.95 9.32
C ASN A 82 8.10 -14.58 9.02
N LYS A 83 8.90 -14.02 9.94
CA LYS A 83 9.56 -12.70 9.85
C LYS A 83 8.57 -11.53 9.81
N GLY A 84 7.32 -11.77 10.18
CA GLY A 84 6.24 -10.79 10.26
C GLY A 84 5.13 -11.25 11.18
N ILE A 85 4.41 -10.31 11.79
CA ILE A 85 3.27 -10.60 12.68
C ILE A 85 2.08 -11.08 11.84
N PHE A 86 1.82 -10.40 10.73
CA PHE A 86 0.73 -10.68 9.80
C PHE A 86 1.25 -11.24 8.48
N ASP A 87 0.40 -11.93 7.77
CA ASP A 87 0.70 -12.47 6.45
C ASP A 87 -0.29 -11.96 5.37
N ILE A 88 -0.17 -12.49 4.18
CA ILE A 88 -1.03 -12.15 3.04
C ILE A 88 -2.51 -12.47 3.30
N THR A 89 -2.84 -13.38 4.21
CA THR A 89 -4.22 -13.77 4.51
C THR A 89 -4.99 -12.63 5.17
N GLN A 90 -4.40 -11.99 6.19
CA GLN A 90 -4.98 -10.81 6.84
C GLN A 90 -5.04 -9.65 5.85
N PHE A 91 -3.98 -9.45 5.06
CA PHE A 91 -3.94 -8.40 4.04
C PHE A 91 -5.05 -8.58 2.99
N THR A 92 -5.22 -9.79 2.45
CA THR A 92 -6.27 -10.12 1.49
C THR A 92 -7.67 -9.86 2.05
N SER A 93 -7.85 -10.05 3.36
CA SER A 93 -9.14 -9.83 4.02
C SER A 93 -9.59 -8.37 4.00
N ILE A 94 -8.69 -7.41 3.77
CA ILE A 94 -9.06 -6.00 3.55
C ILE A 94 -9.95 -5.87 2.31
N PHE A 95 -9.62 -6.61 1.25
CA PHE A 95 -10.23 -6.48 -0.07
C PHE A 95 -11.46 -7.35 -0.30
N LYS A 96 -11.54 -8.51 0.39
CA LYS A 96 -12.61 -9.51 0.17
C LYS A 96 -14.03 -8.92 0.06
N PRO A 97 -14.50 -8.02 0.95
CA PRO A 97 -15.84 -7.47 0.86
C PRO A 97 -16.08 -6.69 -0.43
N PHE A 98 -15.08 -5.94 -0.88
CA PHE A 98 -15.19 -5.12 -2.09
C PHE A 98 -15.19 -5.97 -3.36
N PHE A 99 -14.32 -6.98 -3.43
CA PHE A 99 -14.28 -7.91 -4.55
C PHE A 99 -15.56 -8.74 -4.66
N ASN A 100 -16.07 -9.24 -3.52
CA ASN A 100 -17.31 -9.96 -3.47
C ASN A 100 -18.51 -9.11 -3.91
N SER A 101 -18.56 -7.85 -3.50
CA SER A 101 -19.65 -6.93 -3.87
C SER A 101 -19.71 -6.63 -5.37
N GLN A 102 -18.58 -6.76 -6.07
CA GLN A 102 -18.45 -6.55 -7.51
C GLN A 102 -18.45 -7.88 -8.31
N ASN A 103 -18.61 -9.03 -7.64
CA ASN A 103 -18.48 -10.36 -8.24
C ASN A 103 -17.15 -10.60 -8.97
N ILE A 104 -16.05 -10.02 -8.43
CA ILE A 104 -14.71 -10.16 -8.98
C ILE A 104 -13.94 -11.20 -8.18
N ASN A 105 -13.23 -12.09 -8.89
CA ASN A 105 -12.36 -13.06 -8.25
C ASN A 105 -11.21 -12.35 -7.53
N ILE A 106 -11.00 -12.67 -6.24
CA ILE A 106 -9.91 -12.13 -5.43
C ILE A 106 -8.51 -12.48 -6.01
N ASP A 107 -8.42 -13.57 -6.76
CA ASP A 107 -7.22 -14.05 -7.42
C ASP A 107 -7.00 -13.46 -8.83
N ILE A 108 -7.73 -12.39 -9.19
CA ILE A 108 -7.59 -11.72 -10.48
C ILE A 108 -6.13 -11.31 -10.73
N THR A 109 -5.65 -11.51 -11.96
CA THR A 109 -4.29 -11.11 -12.35
C THR A 109 -4.20 -9.60 -12.62
N LEU A 110 -2.98 -9.08 -12.67
CA LEU A 110 -2.74 -7.67 -13.04
C LEU A 110 -3.26 -7.37 -14.45
N SER A 111 -3.07 -8.31 -15.38
CA SER A 111 -3.55 -8.17 -16.76
C SER A 111 -5.07 -8.15 -16.86
N ASP A 112 -5.73 -9.07 -16.15
CA ASP A 112 -7.20 -9.14 -16.14
C ASP A 112 -7.81 -7.92 -15.46
N PHE A 113 -7.18 -7.46 -14.37
CA PHE A 113 -7.64 -6.25 -13.67
C PHE A 113 -7.48 -4.98 -14.52
N TYR A 114 -6.37 -4.87 -15.27
CA TYR A 114 -6.21 -3.80 -16.25
C TYR A 114 -7.29 -3.87 -17.34
N SER A 115 -7.57 -5.06 -17.86
CA SER A 115 -8.63 -5.27 -18.88
C SER A 115 -10.02 -4.89 -18.37
N LEU A 116 -10.26 -5.10 -17.06
CA LEU A 116 -11.52 -4.75 -16.40
C LEU A 116 -11.68 -3.25 -16.17
N THR A 117 -10.61 -2.57 -15.73
CA THR A 117 -10.68 -1.18 -15.25
C THR A 117 -10.14 -0.15 -16.23
N ASN A 118 -9.33 -0.58 -17.19
CA ASN A 118 -8.54 0.28 -18.09
C ASN A 118 -7.63 1.28 -17.35
N ILE A 119 -7.25 0.98 -16.09
CA ILE A 119 -6.37 1.79 -15.26
C ILE A 119 -5.05 1.05 -15.06
N GLU A 120 -3.94 1.66 -15.48
CA GLU A 120 -2.61 1.12 -15.22
C GLU A 120 -2.21 1.36 -13.76
N ILE A 121 -2.00 0.30 -12.96
CA ILE A 121 -1.46 0.46 -11.62
C ILE A 121 0.00 0.03 -11.59
N TYR A 122 0.83 0.90 -11.02
CA TYR A 122 2.24 0.66 -10.76
C TYR A 122 2.47 0.55 -9.25
N PHE A 123 2.95 -0.61 -8.82
CA PHE A 123 3.34 -0.91 -7.44
C PHE A 123 4.84 -0.90 -7.32
N TYR A 124 5.36 -0.44 -6.19
CA TYR A 124 6.80 -0.41 -5.93
C TYR A 124 7.14 -1.25 -4.72
N SER A 125 8.16 -2.10 -4.86
CA SER A 125 8.67 -2.97 -3.81
C SER A 125 10.19 -2.91 -3.78
N LEU A 126 10.79 -3.28 -2.65
CA LEU A 126 12.24 -3.45 -2.50
C LEU A 126 12.58 -4.94 -2.55
N GLU A 127 13.42 -5.33 -3.49
CA GLU A 127 14.04 -6.67 -3.53
C GLU A 127 15.29 -6.66 -2.66
N ILE A 128 15.37 -7.58 -1.68
CA ILE A 128 16.40 -7.55 -0.64
C ILE A 128 17.77 -8.01 -1.16
N GLN A 129 17.83 -8.96 -2.10
CA GLN A 129 19.08 -9.54 -2.56
C GLN A 129 19.95 -8.53 -3.32
N THR A 130 19.32 -7.74 -4.20
CA THR A 130 20.00 -6.69 -4.97
C THR A 130 19.89 -5.32 -4.33
N PHE A 131 18.97 -5.17 -3.38
CA PHE A 131 18.60 -3.90 -2.74
C PHE A 131 18.06 -2.86 -3.73
N GLU A 132 17.38 -3.36 -4.79
CA GLU A 132 16.80 -2.56 -5.86
C GLU A 132 15.30 -2.44 -5.74
N ILE A 133 14.78 -1.27 -6.15
CA ILE A 133 13.34 -1.08 -6.31
C ILE A 133 12.86 -1.82 -7.56
N LYS A 134 11.86 -2.66 -7.37
CA LYS A 134 11.14 -3.32 -8.44
C LYS A 134 9.78 -2.64 -8.65
N GLU A 135 9.52 -2.28 -9.89
CA GLU A 135 8.23 -1.81 -10.33
C GLU A 135 7.41 -2.98 -10.84
N ILE A 136 6.22 -3.14 -10.30
CA ILE A 136 5.28 -4.22 -10.61
C ILE A 136 4.03 -3.62 -11.24
N SER A 137 3.68 -4.08 -12.44
CA SER A 137 2.50 -3.65 -13.18
C SER A 137 2.02 -4.76 -14.10
N TYR A 138 0.87 -4.61 -14.74
CA TYR A 138 0.42 -5.57 -15.74
C TYR A 138 1.41 -5.72 -16.92
N LYS A 139 2.24 -4.71 -17.21
CA LYS A 139 3.27 -4.76 -18.26
C LYS A 139 4.48 -5.59 -17.88
N SER A 140 4.91 -5.51 -16.62
CA SER A 140 6.11 -6.22 -16.12
C SER A 140 5.78 -7.60 -15.56
N SER A 141 4.57 -7.81 -15.08
CA SER A 141 4.16 -9.03 -14.36
C SER A 141 2.68 -9.35 -14.60
N PRO A 142 2.26 -9.59 -15.88
CA PRO A 142 0.84 -9.71 -16.24
C PRO A 142 0.09 -10.81 -15.47
N ASP A 143 0.73 -11.93 -15.21
CA ASP A 143 0.13 -13.10 -14.56
C ASP A 143 0.19 -13.07 -13.02
N MET A 144 0.80 -12.02 -12.43
CA MET A 144 0.83 -11.86 -10.98
C MET A 144 -0.55 -11.49 -10.48
N LYS A 145 -0.98 -12.09 -9.34
CA LYS A 145 -2.22 -11.70 -8.69
C LYS A 145 -2.14 -10.24 -8.22
N LEU A 146 -3.21 -9.50 -8.42
CA LEU A 146 -3.30 -8.09 -8.03
C LEU A 146 -3.03 -7.89 -6.54
N ILE A 147 -3.60 -8.78 -5.70
CA ILE A 147 -3.41 -8.71 -4.24
C ILE A 147 -1.97 -9.03 -3.85
N ASP A 148 -1.32 -9.97 -4.52
CA ASP A 148 0.11 -10.26 -4.29
C ASP A 148 0.98 -9.04 -4.61
N ALA A 149 0.73 -8.37 -5.73
CA ALA A 149 1.46 -7.16 -6.11
C ALA A 149 1.30 -6.03 -5.08
N SER A 150 0.08 -5.82 -4.59
CA SER A 150 -0.20 -4.85 -3.52
C SER A 150 0.44 -5.26 -2.20
N TYR A 151 0.38 -6.56 -1.85
CA TYR A 151 1.02 -7.09 -0.64
C TYR A 151 2.54 -6.90 -0.67
N ILE A 152 3.19 -7.26 -1.76
CA ILE A 152 4.64 -7.08 -1.96
C ILE A 152 5.02 -5.61 -1.73
N SER A 153 4.23 -4.68 -2.28
CA SER A 153 4.44 -3.24 -2.09
C SER A 153 4.22 -2.77 -0.65
N SER A 154 3.49 -3.54 0.16
CA SER A 154 3.05 -3.19 1.52
C SER A 154 3.68 -4.05 2.61
N ALA A 155 4.57 -4.98 2.25
CA ALA A 155 5.19 -5.93 3.18
C ALA A 155 6.24 -5.24 4.09
N LEU A 156 5.75 -4.35 4.96
CA LEU A 156 6.59 -3.61 5.91
C LEU A 156 7.23 -4.58 6.89
N PRO A 157 8.57 -4.62 6.98
CA PRO A 157 9.29 -5.54 7.87
C PRO A 157 8.74 -5.50 9.30
N ILE A 158 8.71 -6.66 9.96
CA ILE A 158 8.16 -6.90 11.30
C ILE A 158 6.63 -6.95 11.32
N LEU A 159 5.95 -6.01 10.64
CA LEU A 159 4.49 -5.98 10.61
C LEU A 159 3.93 -7.07 9.69
N PHE A 160 4.44 -7.15 8.46
CA PHE A 160 4.05 -8.16 7.49
C PHE A 160 5.22 -9.08 7.14
N SER A 161 4.91 -10.35 6.95
CA SER A 161 5.87 -11.33 6.44
C SER A 161 6.37 -10.91 5.05
N PRO A 162 7.68 -11.01 4.79
CA PRO A 162 8.19 -10.72 3.45
C PRO A 162 7.63 -11.71 2.42
N TYR A 163 7.52 -11.25 1.18
CA TYR A 163 7.04 -12.10 0.09
C TYR A 163 8.22 -12.77 -0.61
N TYR A 164 8.13 -14.09 -0.79
CA TYR A 164 9.15 -14.88 -1.46
C TYR A 164 8.64 -15.39 -2.80
N LYS A 165 9.40 -15.16 -3.87
CA LYS A 165 9.16 -15.69 -5.21
C LYS A 165 10.49 -16.01 -5.89
N GLU A 166 10.64 -17.22 -6.44
CA GLU A 166 11.82 -17.63 -7.21
C GLU A 166 13.16 -17.36 -6.50
N ASN A 167 13.22 -17.65 -5.19
CA ASN A 167 14.34 -17.36 -4.29
C ASN A 167 14.65 -15.87 -4.05
N LEU A 168 13.81 -14.96 -4.53
CA LEU A 168 13.91 -13.54 -4.25
C LEU A 168 12.97 -13.18 -3.09
N CYS A 169 13.39 -12.21 -2.29
CA CYS A 169 12.66 -11.72 -1.11
C CYS A 169 12.28 -10.27 -1.33
N TYR A 170 10.99 -9.98 -1.19
CA TYR A 170 10.43 -8.66 -1.42
C TYR A 170 9.82 -8.10 -0.14
N ILE A 171 10.05 -6.81 0.08
CA ILE A 171 9.49 -6.04 1.18
C ILE A 171 8.92 -4.70 0.68
N ASP A 172 8.29 -3.94 1.59
CA ASP A 172 7.68 -2.65 1.31
C ASP A 172 8.62 -1.70 0.57
N GLY A 173 8.18 -1.21 -0.58
CA GLY A 173 8.93 -0.27 -1.40
C GLY A 173 9.06 1.11 -0.78
N GLY A 174 8.23 1.45 0.21
CA GLY A 174 8.26 2.73 0.91
C GLY A 174 9.56 3.00 1.65
N ILE A 175 10.36 1.96 1.91
CA ILE A 175 11.70 2.07 2.47
C ILE A 175 12.59 2.96 1.57
N PHE A 176 12.52 2.82 0.25
CA PHE A 176 13.34 3.57 -0.69
C PHE A 176 12.55 4.49 -1.62
N LYS A 177 11.37 4.07 -2.06
CA LYS A 177 10.53 4.80 -3.01
C LYS A 177 9.11 4.98 -2.47
N ASN A 178 8.98 5.76 -1.40
CA ASN A 178 7.69 5.98 -0.75
C ASN A 178 6.71 6.83 -1.58
N TYR A 179 7.21 7.71 -2.45
CA TYR A 179 6.42 8.59 -3.29
C TYR A 179 7.01 8.63 -4.70
N PRO A 180 6.50 7.80 -5.63
CA PRO A 180 7.11 7.58 -6.95
C PRO A 180 6.79 8.72 -7.94
N ILE A 181 7.06 9.98 -7.56
CA ILE A 181 6.71 11.16 -8.35
C ILE A 181 7.44 11.22 -9.68
N TYR A 182 8.73 10.92 -9.68
CA TYR A 182 9.54 11.01 -10.90
C TYR A 182 9.13 9.97 -11.92
N ASP A 183 8.77 8.75 -11.48
CA ASP A 183 8.28 7.70 -12.39
C ASP A 183 6.97 8.12 -13.07
N CYS A 184 6.07 8.75 -12.31
CA CYS A 184 4.84 9.31 -12.86
C CYS A 184 5.11 10.46 -13.83
N LEU A 185 5.87 11.48 -13.40
CA LEU A 185 6.12 12.68 -14.20
C LEU A 185 6.91 12.41 -15.49
N ASN A 186 7.72 11.34 -15.52
CA ASN A 186 8.48 10.95 -16.71
C ASN A 186 7.63 10.20 -17.75
N ARG A 187 6.42 9.75 -17.39
CA ARG A 187 5.52 8.98 -18.26
C ARG A 187 4.27 9.74 -18.65
N VAL A 188 4.07 10.95 -18.13
CA VAL A 188 2.91 11.78 -18.39
C VAL A 188 3.32 12.99 -19.21
N ASP A 189 2.66 13.19 -20.36
CA ASP A 189 2.93 14.33 -21.26
C ASP A 189 2.55 15.65 -20.59
N ASP A 190 1.34 15.74 -20.04
CA ASP A 190 0.84 16.92 -19.34
C ASP A 190 0.90 16.75 -17.83
N LYS A 191 1.90 17.35 -17.22
CA LYS A 191 2.12 17.28 -15.76
C LYS A 191 1.03 17.97 -14.93
N SER A 192 0.24 18.87 -15.54
CA SER A 192 -0.89 19.53 -14.86
C SER A 192 -2.04 18.57 -14.56
N THR A 193 -2.08 17.41 -15.20
CA THR A 193 -3.08 16.35 -14.97
C THR A 193 -2.71 15.41 -13.81
N VAL A 194 -1.54 15.62 -13.18
CA VAL A 194 -1.05 14.74 -12.13
C VAL A 194 -1.52 15.21 -10.76
N LEU A 195 -2.33 14.39 -10.11
CA LEU A 195 -2.68 14.58 -8.70
C LEU A 195 -1.80 13.69 -7.82
N GLY A 196 -1.21 14.29 -6.77
CA GLY A 196 -0.38 13.58 -5.79
C GLY A 196 -0.96 13.64 -4.39
N ILE A 197 -1.09 12.48 -3.76
CA ILE A 197 -1.50 12.33 -2.36
C ILE A 197 -0.32 11.76 -1.59
N ARG A 198 0.17 12.49 -0.60
CA ARG A 198 1.29 12.04 0.22
C ARG A 198 1.12 12.44 1.68
N LYS A 199 1.64 11.60 2.57
CA LYS A 199 1.81 11.95 3.97
C LYS A 199 2.98 12.94 4.10
N ILE A 200 2.73 14.07 4.75
CA ILE A 200 3.77 14.98 5.22
C ILE A 200 3.94 14.72 6.72
N MET A 201 5.14 14.36 7.15
CA MET A 201 5.43 14.19 8.56
C MET A 201 5.73 15.53 9.18
N SER A 202 5.01 15.90 10.26
CA SER A 202 5.32 17.10 11.04
C SER A 202 6.67 16.95 11.73
N ASP A 203 7.35 18.08 11.92
CA ASP A 203 8.63 18.13 12.63
C ASP A 203 8.51 17.73 14.12
N GLU A 204 7.31 17.73 14.67
CA GLU A 204 7.01 17.30 16.04
C GLU A 204 7.32 15.81 16.31
N ILE A 205 7.21 14.96 15.29
CA ILE A 205 7.59 13.54 15.41
C ILE A 205 9.12 13.38 15.53
N LYS A 206 9.91 14.43 15.20
CA LYS A 206 11.36 14.39 15.31
C LYS A 206 11.88 14.33 16.75
N ASN A 207 11.08 14.73 17.73
CA ASN A 207 11.52 14.91 19.12
C ASN A 207 10.97 13.86 20.10
N ASN A 208 10.14 12.89 19.66
CA ASN A 208 9.64 11.83 20.52
C ASN A 208 10.67 10.70 20.70
N ASN A 209 11.87 11.03 21.16
CA ASN A 209 12.77 10.10 21.81
C ASN A 209 12.35 9.92 23.29
N ASN A 210 11.06 9.71 23.54
CA ASN A 210 10.57 9.41 24.87
C ASN A 210 10.97 7.99 25.24
N SER A 211 11.55 7.85 26.45
CA SER A 211 11.80 6.55 27.11
C SER A 211 10.55 5.64 27.18
N ASP A 212 9.40 6.17 26.88
CA ASP A 212 8.07 5.51 27.00
C ASP A 212 7.57 4.90 25.69
N CYS A 213 8.34 5.00 24.58
CA CYS A 213 7.94 4.35 23.33
C CYS A 213 8.09 2.84 23.43
N ASN A 214 7.11 2.10 22.89
CA ASN A 214 7.19 0.64 22.84
C ASN A 214 8.23 0.16 21.79
N ALA A 215 8.62 -1.12 21.87
CA ALA A 215 9.64 -1.68 20.99
C ALA A 215 9.35 -1.52 19.49
N PHE A 216 8.08 -1.59 19.08
CA PHE A 216 7.69 -1.40 17.68
C PHE A 216 7.89 0.05 17.24
N GLU A 217 7.46 1.01 18.03
CA GLU A 217 7.66 2.44 17.76
C GLU A 217 9.15 2.76 17.66
N TYR A 218 9.97 2.20 18.55
CA TYR A 218 11.42 2.35 18.52
C TYR A 218 12.03 1.81 17.22
N ILE A 219 11.67 0.57 16.83
CA ILE A 219 12.18 -0.05 15.59
C ILE A 219 11.72 0.73 14.36
N PHE A 220 10.44 1.15 14.31
CA PHE A 220 9.95 1.99 13.23
C PHE A 220 10.68 3.33 13.17
N HIS A 221 10.99 3.91 14.31
CA HIS A 221 11.77 5.15 14.35
C HIS A 221 13.19 4.95 13.78
N ILE A 222 13.87 3.84 14.16
CA ILE A 222 15.19 3.50 13.59
C ILE A 222 15.09 3.34 12.08
N ILE A 223 14.15 2.52 11.58
CA ILE A 223 13.96 2.30 10.15
C ILE A 223 13.74 3.64 9.44
N TYR A 224 12.87 4.48 9.99
CA TYR A 224 12.60 5.81 9.44
C TYR A 224 13.86 6.70 9.37
N GLN A 225 14.65 6.74 10.44
CA GLN A 225 15.89 7.54 10.48
C GLN A 225 16.94 7.00 9.49
N LEU A 226 17.05 5.67 9.34
CA LEU A 226 17.91 5.05 8.33
C LEU A 226 17.49 5.46 6.92
N ILE A 227 16.21 5.34 6.60
CA ILE A 227 15.64 5.74 5.30
C ILE A 227 15.93 7.23 5.01
N LYS A 228 15.80 8.09 6.01
CA LYS A 228 16.06 9.53 5.87
C LYS A 228 17.53 9.84 5.57
N LYS A 229 18.47 9.02 6.07
CA LYS A 229 19.92 9.21 5.82
C LYS A 229 20.38 8.65 4.48
N ILE A 230 19.65 7.71 3.90
CA ILE A 230 19.96 7.08 2.59
C ILE A 230 19.50 7.98 1.42
N LYS A 231 18.60 8.91 1.68
CA LYS A 231 18.14 9.95 0.73
C LYS A 231 19.01 11.19 0.80
#